data_0e9b153f19f6c27eb6e28aaa0fef3c19
#
_entry.id   0e9b153f19f6c27eb6e28aaa0fef3c19
#
_cell.length_a   1.000
_cell.length_b   1.000
_cell.length_c   1.000
_cell.angle_alpha   90.00
_cell.angle_beta   90.00
_cell.angle_gamma   90.00
#
_symmetry.space_group_name_H-M   'P 1'
#
loop_
_entity.id
_entity.type
_entity.pdbx_description
1 polymer ?
#
loop_
_entity_poly.entity_id
_entity_poly.type
_entity_poly.pdbx_seq_one_letter_code
_entity_poly.pdbx_strand_id
1 'polypeptide(L)'
;MAIIKKFRIKSFKNNTPLLSLEKISLNFGKRKILDNINLTINAGEIVGMLGPNGVGKSTIFNLIIGLIKPDHGKVKFKNENATETSTSERMKKYKIGYVPQYGGYFHDLTLLENLEAIGEIQIENKSERQEKINGLITKFEFEPVRDVKAAILSGGQKKKLVIALALLGDPKILLLDECFAALDILTIKMLQNIIVNLQSENNIGICICDHQASDLLSCVDVAMVLSNCKIIAKGTPQQLINDIDAKNAYFGQSFKFNN
;
A
#
# COMPACT_ATOMS: atom_id res chain seq x y z
N MET A 1 0.03 24.04 7.43
CA MET A 1 -0.85 24.42 6.31
C MET A 1 -1.30 23.14 5.63
N ALA A 2 -2.56 22.74 5.77
CA ALA A 2 -3.04 21.47 5.25
C ALA A 2 -3.08 21.54 3.72
N ILE A 3 -2.25 20.75 3.03
CA ILE A 3 -2.34 20.56 1.60
C ILE A 3 -3.51 19.59 1.36
N ILE A 4 -4.72 20.15 1.32
CA ILE A 4 -5.88 19.41 0.83
C ILE A 4 -5.61 19.14 -0.65
N LYS A 5 -5.44 17.86 -1.00
CA LYS A 5 -5.31 17.43 -2.37
C LYS A 5 -6.56 17.89 -3.12
N LYS A 6 -6.47 18.94 -3.94
CA LYS A 6 -7.50 19.22 -4.94
C LYS A 6 -7.54 18.00 -5.84
N PHE A 7 -8.63 17.22 -5.79
CA PHE A 7 -8.83 16.05 -6.63
C PHE A 7 -8.65 16.45 -8.10
N ARG A 8 -7.46 16.25 -8.64
CA ARG A 8 -7.25 16.25 -10.08
C ARG A 8 -7.70 14.87 -10.55
N ILE A 9 -8.82 14.84 -11.26
CA ILE A 9 -9.21 13.66 -12.05
C ILE A 9 -8.11 13.48 -13.11
N LYS A 10 -7.08 12.72 -12.77
CA LYS A 10 -6.08 12.29 -13.74
C LYS A 10 -6.77 11.25 -14.64
N SER A 11 -6.94 11.56 -15.91
CA SER A 11 -7.38 10.57 -16.89
C SER A 11 -6.21 9.62 -17.18
N PHE A 12 -6.22 8.44 -16.57
CA PHE A 12 -5.23 7.38 -16.84
C PHE A 12 -5.54 6.58 -18.11
N LYS A 13 -6.38 7.14 -19.02
CA LYS A 13 -7.05 6.41 -20.11
C LYS A 13 -6.15 5.73 -21.15
N ASN A 14 -4.83 5.95 -21.17
CA ASN A 14 -3.97 5.40 -22.23
C ASN A 14 -2.62 4.84 -21.78
N ASN A 15 -2.38 4.61 -20.49
CA ASN A 15 -1.11 4.03 -20.04
C ASN A 15 -1.28 2.56 -19.64
N THR A 16 -0.32 1.72 -20.08
CA THR A 16 -0.19 0.36 -19.58
C THR A 16 -0.09 0.38 -18.06
N PRO A 17 -0.98 -0.30 -17.32
CA PRO A 17 -0.93 -0.31 -15.87
C PRO A 17 0.37 -0.94 -15.37
N LEU A 18 0.89 -0.43 -14.24
CA LEU A 18 2.05 -1.04 -13.56
C LEU A 18 1.74 -2.44 -13.08
N LEU A 19 0.52 -2.64 -12.57
CA LEU A 19 0.00 -3.92 -12.07
C LEU A 19 -1.44 -4.11 -12.55
N SER A 20 -1.77 -5.33 -12.95
CA SER A 20 -3.14 -5.78 -13.13
C SER A 20 -3.37 -7.18 -12.55
N LEU A 21 -4.46 -7.34 -11.86
CA LEU A 21 -5.05 -8.63 -11.51
C LEU A 21 -6.23 -8.87 -12.45
N GLU A 22 -6.23 -10.00 -13.13
CA GLU A 22 -7.26 -10.34 -14.12
C GLU A 22 -7.98 -11.62 -13.68
N LYS A 23 -9.26 -11.50 -13.35
CA LYS A 23 -10.16 -12.61 -13.00
C LYS A 23 -9.59 -13.53 -11.91
N ILE A 24 -8.94 -12.96 -10.90
CA ILE A 24 -8.33 -13.72 -9.80
C ILE A 24 -9.40 -14.39 -8.97
N SER A 25 -9.27 -15.71 -8.83
CA SER A 25 -10.07 -16.51 -7.89
C SER A 25 -9.15 -17.37 -7.04
N LEU A 26 -9.51 -17.52 -5.75
CA LEU A 26 -8.72 -18.28 -4.78
C LEU A 26 -9.61 -18.93 -3.75
N ASN A 27 -9.31 -20.18 -3.43
CA ASN A 27 -9.94 -20.93 -2.35
C ASN A 27 -8.89 -21.41 -1.33
N PHE A 28 -9.25 -21.44 -0.04
CA PHE A 28 -8.49 -22.17 0.97
C PHE A 28 -9.29 -23.41 1.36
N GLY A 29 -8.89 -24.56 0.83
CA GLY A 29 -9.65 -25.78 0.90
C GLY A 29 -11.05 -25.59 0.27
N LYS A 30 -12.12 -25.76 1.06
CA LYS A 30 -13.50 -25.57 0.57
C LYS A 30 -13.99 -24.12 0.67
N ARG A 31 -13.24 -23.24 1.33
CA ARG A 31 -13.65 -21.84 1.56
C ARG A 31 -13.18 -20.95 0.41
N LYS A 32 -14.13 -20.35 -0.30
CA LYS A 32 -13.80 -19.30 -1.28
C LYS A 32 -13.33 -18.04 -0.55
N ILE A 33 -12.21 -17.48 -0.98
CA ILE A 33 -11.59 -16.26 -0.42
C ILE A 33 -11.73 -15.10 -1.41
N LEU A 34 -11.47 -15.37 -2.70
CA LEU A 34 -11.58 -14.37 -3.77
C LEU A 34 -12.34 -14.98 -4.95
N ASP A 35 -13.20 -14.19 -5.57
CA ASP A 35 -14.04 -14.61 -6.70
C ASP A 35 -14.01 -13.55 -7.81
N ASN A 36 -13.31 -13.84 -8.90
CA ASN A 36 -13.23 -13.00 -10.10
C ASN A 36 -12.76 -11.55 -9.82
N ILE A 37 -11.73 -11.38 -9.00
CA ILE A 37 -11.16 -10.08 -8.65
C ILE A 37 -10.42 -9.48 -9.84
N ASN A 38 -10.75 -8.22 -10.17
CA ASN A 38 -10.07 -7.41 -11.16
C ASN A 38 -9.59 -6.11 -10.52
N LEU A 39 -8.27 -5.85 -10.57
CA LEU A 39 -7.63 -4.68 -9.98
C LEU A 39 -6.59 -4.14 -10.94
N THR A 40 -6.46 -2.83 -11.04
CA THR A 40 -5.38 -2.17 -11.76
C THR A 40 -4.74 -1.09 -10.89
N ILE A 41 -3.42 -0.92 -11.01
CA ILE A 41 -2.66 0.17 -10.39
C ILE A 41 -1.83 0.82 -11.47
N ASN A 42 -2.02 2.12 -11.68
CA ASN A 42 -1.26 2.91 -12.64
C ASN A 42 -0.11 3.66 -11.96
N ALA A 43 0.85 4.12 -12.75
CA ALA A 43 1.90 5.00 -12.25
C ALA A 43 1.28 6.32 -11.74
N GLY A 44 1.70 6.76 -10.55
CA GLY A 44 1.19 7.97 -9.94
C GLY A 44 -0.30 7.91 -9.56
N GLU A 45 -0.84 6.72 -9.28
CA GLU A 45 -2.20 6.50 -8.78
C GLU A 45 -2.17 5.94 -7.35
N ILE A 46 -3.05 6.42 -6.50
CA ILE A 46 -3.30 5.83 -5.18
C ILE A 46 -4.64 5.11 -5.21
N VAL A 47 -4.60 3.79 -5.08
CA VAL A 47 -5.77 2.91 -5.05
C VAL A 47 -6.04 2.45 -3.62
N GLY A 48 -7.27 2.61 -3.14
CA GLY A 48 -7.71 2.13 -1.84
C GLY A 48 -8.48 0.81 -1.94
N MET A 49 -8.29 -0.08 -0.97
CA MET A 49 -9.12 -1.28 -0.77
C MET A 49 -9.77 -1.24 0.60
N LEU A 50 -11.10 -1.17 0.62
CA LEU A 50 -11.94 -1.19 1.81
C LEU A 50 -12.66 -2.52 1.93
N GLY A 51 -13.08 -2.88 3.12
CA GLY A 51 -13.88 -4.06 3.40
C GLY A 51 -13.66 -4.59 4.81
N PRO A 52 -14.54 -5.46 5.32
CA PRO A 52 -14.42 -6.04 6.65
C PRO A 52 -13.12 -6.81 6.86
N ASN A 53 -12.74 -7.03 8.12
CA ASN A 53 -11.61 -7.89 8.43
C ASN A 53 -11.86 -9.32 7.94
N GLY A 54 -10.80 -9.94 7.40
CA GLY A 54 -10.87 -11.31 6.88
C GLY A 54 -11.57 -11.47 5.51
N VAL A 55 -11.93 -10.35 4.81
CA VAL A 55 -12.58 -10.40 3.49
C VAL A 55 -11.64 -10.74 2.33
N GLY A 56 -10.30 -10.75 2.56
CA GLY A 56 -9.31 -11.10 1.56
C GLY A 56 -8.40 -9.95 1.10
N LYS A 57 -8.39 -8.78 1.77
CA LYS A 57 -7.53 -7.64 1.40
C LYS A 57 -6.04 -8.00 1.41
N SER A 58 -5.51 -8.46 2.55
CA SER A 58 -4.11 -8.89 2.67
C SER A 58 -3.81 -10.11 1.79
N THR A 59 -4.82 -10.95 1.50
CA THR A 59 -4.69 -12.06 0.54
C THR A 59 -4.40 -11.55 -0.87
N ILE A 60 -5.04 -10.46 -1.29
CA ILE A 60 -4.75 -9.80 -2.58
C ILE A 60 -3.29 -9.31 -2.61
N PHE A 61 -2.78 -8.71 -1.53
CA PHE A 61 -1.37 -8.32 -1.46
C PHE A 61 -0.43 -9.52 -1.53
N ASN A 62 -0.74 -10.60 -0.81
CA ASN A 62 0.04 -11.85 -0.87
C ASN A 62 0.07 -12.46 -2.27
N LEU A 63 -1.02 -12.35 -3.04
CA LEU A 63 -1.07 -12.72 -4.45
C LEU A 63 -0.20 -11.80 -5.32
N ILE A 64 -0.23 -10.50 -5.10
CA ILE A 64 0.57 -9.52 -5.85
C ILE A 64 2.06 -9.77 -5.64
N ILE A 65 2.51 -9.94 -4.39
CA ILE A 65 3.92 -10.18 -4.07
C ILE A 65 4.37 -11.62 -4.37
N GLY A 66 3.44 -12.56 -4.64
CA GLY A 66 3.73 -13.94 -5.01
C GLY A 66 3.97 -14.89 -3.85
N LEU A 67 3.53 -14.56 -2.63
CA LEU A 67 3.53 -15.47 -1.49
C LEU A 67 2.51 -16.60 -1.65
N ILE A 68 1.42 -16.32 -2.35
CA ILE A 68 0.41 -17.31 -2.72
C ILE A 68 0.09 -17.19 -4.20
N LYS A 69 -0.36 -18.30 -4.80
CA LYS A 69 -0.79 -18.36 -6.20
C LYS A 69 -2.31 -18.40 -6.25
N PRO A 70 -2.94 -17.78 -7.25
CA PRO A 70 -4.38 -17.90 -7.45
C PRO A 70 -4.71 -19.28 -8.06
N ASP A 71 -5.93 -19.77 -7.81
CA ASP A 71 -6.45 -20.96 -8.48
C ASP A 71 -6.78 -20.65 -9.95
N HIS A 72 -7.28 -19.42 -10.21
CA HIS A 72 -7.60 -18.93 -11.55
C HIS A 72 -7.23 -17.45 -11.70
N GLY A 73 -7.02 -17.04 -12.94
CA GLY A 73 -6.70 -15.66 -13.27
C GLY A 73 -5.20 -15.41 -13.45
N LYS A 74 -4.81 -14.14 -13.62
CA LYS A 74 -3.42 -13.77 -13.91
C LYS A 74 -3.02 -12.53 -13.10
N VAL A 75 -1.80 -12.55 -12.58
CA VAL A 75 -1.10 -11.38 -12.04
C VAL A 75 -0.16 -10.87 -13.13
N LYS A 76 -0.31 -9.63 -13.56
CA LYS A 76 0.52 -9.04 -14.61
C LYS A 76 1.18 -7.75 -14.13
N PHE A 77 2.43 -7.56 -14.53
CA PHE A 77 3.17 -6.29 -14.37
C PHE A 77 3.54 -5.77 -15.75
N LYS A 78 3.08 -4.57 -16.09
CA LYS A 78 3.28 -3.95 -17.42
C LYS A 78 2.92 -4.92 -18.57
N ASN A 79 1.79 -5.61 -18.46
CA ASN A 79 1.30 -6.64 -19.38
C ASN A 79 2.07 -7.98 -19.37
N GLU A 80 3.20 -8.10 -18.67
CA GLU A 80 3.91 -9.36 -18.50
C GLU A 80 3.21 -10.23 -17.45
N ASN A 81 2.92 -11.48 -17.79
CA ASN A 81 2.34 -12.43 -16.84
C ASN A 81 3.38 -12.91 -15.84
N ALA A 82 3.16 -12.61 -14.58
CA ALA A 82 4.04 -12.97 -13.46
C ALA A 82 3.38 -13.94 -12.48
N THR A 83 2.29 -14.61 -12.85
CA THR A 83 1.54 -15.49 -11.94
C THR A 83 2.40 -16.59 -11.33
N GLU A 84 3.33 -17.14 -12.08
CA GLU A 84 4.24 -18.20 -11.63
C GLU A 84 5.61 -17.71 -11.11
N THR A 85 5.90 -16.42 -11.24
CA THR A 85 7.17 -15.82 -10.81
C THR A 85 7.29 -15.83 -9.28
N SER A 86 8.48 -16.17 -8.76
CA SER A 86 8.75 -16.20 -7.32
C SER A 86 8.64 -14.82 -6.66
N THR A 87 8.41 -14.78 -5.34
CA THR A 87 8.33 -13.53 -4.56
C THR A 87 9.59 -12.68 -4.72
N SER A 88 10.78 -13.28 -4.54
CA SER A 88 12.06 -12.57 -4.63
C SER A 88 12.26 -11.94 -6.01
N GLU A 89 11.99 -12.69 -7.07
CA GLU A 89 12.09 -12.20 -8.44
C GLU A 89 11.07 -11.09 -8.73
N ARG A 90 9.81 -11.24 -8.27
CA ARG A 90 8.77 -10.22 -8.44
C ARG A 90 9.15 -8.91 -7.75
N MET A 91 9.54 -8.98 -6.48
CA MET A 91 9.91 -7.81 -5.70
C MET A 91 11.06 -7.04 -6.36
N LYS A 92 12.10 -7.75 -6.81
CA LYS A 92 13.28 -7.17 -7.46
C LYS A 92 12.97 -6.65 -8.87
N LYS A 93 12.39 -7.48 -9.75
CA LYS A 93 12.16 -7.17 -11.17
C LYS A 93 11.16 -6.02 -11.35
N TYR A 94 10.05 -6.03 -10.61
CA TYR A 94 8.98 -5.04 -10.76
C TYR A 94 9.07 -3.91 -9.74
N LYS A 95 10.12 -3.91 -8.91
CA LYS A 95 10.37 -2.89 -7.88
C LYS A 95 9.14 -2.66 -7.00
N ILE A 96 8.72 -3.70 -6.28
CA ILE A 96 7.58 -3.65 -5.37
C ILE A 96 8.10 -3.37 -3.96
N GLY A 97 7.61 -2.30 -3.31
CA GLY A 97 7.73 -2.08 -1.88
C GLY A 97 6.49 -2.62 -1.17
N TYR A 98 6.68 -3.34 -0.07
CA TYR A 98 5.56 -3.87 0.72
C TYR A 98 5.73 -3.49 2.19
N VAL A 99 4.70 -2.88 2.75
CA VAL A 99 4.58 -2.52 4.16
C VAL A 99 3.51 -3.44 4.77
N PRO A 100 3.89 -4.45 5.55
CA PRO A 100 2.95 -5.36 6.17
C PRO A 100 2.18 -4.70 7.32
N GLN A 101 1.07 -5.31 7.72
CA GLN A 101 0.25 -4.88 8.85
C GLN A 101 1.08 -4.87 10.14
N TYR A 102 1.88 -5.92 10.37
CA TYR A 102 2.75 -6.09 11.54
C TYR A 102 4.19 -6.41 11.13
N GLY A 103 5.15 -5.96 11.95
CA GLY A 103 6.57 -6.24 11.73
C GLY A 103 7.15 -5.44 10.57
N GLY A 104 8.01 -6.09 9.78
CA GLY A 104 8.72 -5.47 8.66
C GLY A 104 9.99 -4.73 9.06
N TYR A 105 10.49 -4.91 10.29
CA TYR A 105 11.72 -4.34 10.81
C TYR A 105 12.35 -5.29 11.85
N PHE A 106 13.65 -5.10 12.13
CA PHE A 106 14.38 -5.84 13.16
C PHE A 106 14.22 -5.14 14.51
N HIS A 107 13.59 -5.82 15.45
CA HIS A 107 13.22 -5.27 16.76
C HIS A 107 14.41 -4.81 17.60
N ASP A 108 15.50 -5.58 17.59
CA ASP A 108 16.68 -5.35 18.44
C ASP A 108 17.68 -4.36 17.85
N LEU A 109 17.53 -4.04 16.56
CA LEU A 109 18.35 -3.02 15.89
C LEU A 109 17.76 -1.63 16.13
N THR A 110 18.63 -0.62 16.11
CA THR A 110 18.21 0.78 16.09
C THR A 110 17.50 1.12 14.78
N LEU A 111 16.88 2.29 14.72
CA LEU A 111 16.26 2.79 13.48
C LEU A 111 17.30 2.88 12.36
N LEU A 112 18.49 3.44 12.65
CA LEU A 112 19.57 3.56 11.66
C LEU A 112 20.06 2.19 11.21
N GLU A 113 20.35 1.27 12.12
CA GLU A 113 20.79 -0.09 11.81
C GLU A 113 19.77 -0.86 10.96
N ASN A 114 18.47 -0.64 11.17
CA ASN A 114 17.41 -1.19 10.30
C ASN A 114 17.54 -0.68 8.87
N LEU A 115 17.73 0.64 8.68
CA LEU A 115 17.91 1.25 7.37
C LEU A 115 19.21 0.75 6.70
N GLU A 116 20.28 0.60 7.45
CA GLU A 116 21.56 0.11 6.95
C GLU A 116 21.46 -1.36 6.52
N ALA A 117 20.88 -2.23 7.37
CA ALA A 117 20.75 -3.66 7.08
C ALA A 117 19.91 -3.93 5.80
N ILE A 118 18.78 -3.25 5.65
CA ILE A 118 17.97 -3.38 4.43
C ILE A 118 18.64 -2.66 3.25
N GLY A 119 19.28 -1.53 3.50
CA GLY A 119 20.05 -0.80 2.50
C GLY A 119 21.16 -1.65 1.86
N GLU A 120 21.89 -2.46 2.66
CA GLU A 120 22.91 -3.37 2.15
C GLU A 120 22.37 -4.43 1.19
N ILE A 121 21.15 -4.89 1.45
CA ILE A 121 20.48 -5.88 0.57
C ILE A 121 19.99 -5.24 -0.73
N GLN A 122 19.57 -3.97 -0.69
CA GLN A 122 18.90 -3.29 -1.80
C GLN A 122 19.84 -2.47 -2.70
N ILE A 123 20.94 -1.94 -2.14
CA ILE A 123 21.80 -0.97 -2.80
C ILE A 123 23.26 -1.40 -2.63
N GLU A 124 23.88 -1.87 -3.71
CA GLU A 124 25.27 -2.37 -3.70
C GLU A 124 26.29 -1.24 -3.45
N ASN A 125 26.08 -0.08 -4.09
CA ASN A 125 26.99 1.05 -3.96
C ASN A 125 26.86 1.70 -2.58
N LYS A 126 27.95 1.70 -1.80
CA LYS A 126 27.98 2.23 -0.42
C LYS A 126 27.65 3.73 -0.34
N SER A 127 28.16 4.53 -1.27
CA SER A 127 27.93 5.99 -1.28
C SER A 127 26.48 6.32 -1.58
N GLU A 128 25.90 5.69 -2.60
CA GLU A 128 24.50 5.82 -2.97
C GLU A 128 23.57 5.37 -1.82
N ARG A 129 23.90 4.24 -1.19
CA ARG A 129 23.18 3.72 -0.02
C ARG A 129 23.15 4.72 1.13
N GLN A 130 24.31 5.31 1.48
CA GLN A 130 24.41 6.27 2.56
C GLN A 130 23.65 7.57 2.27
N GLU A 131 23.73 8.07 1.03
CA GLU A 131 22.98 9.23 0.58
C GLU A 131 21.47 8.99 0.69
N LYS A 132 21.02 7.81 0.25
CA LYS A 132 19.61 7.42 0.32
C LYS A 132 19.12 7.30 1.76
N ILE A 133 19.90 6.66 2.63
CA ILE A 133 19.56 6.52 4.06
C ILE A 133 19.46 7.91 4.71
N ASN A 134 20.42 8.79 4.48
CA ASN A 134 20.40 10.16 5.01
C ASN A 134 19.19 10.95 4.49
N GLY A 135 18.84 10.80 3.20
CA GLY A 135 17.66 11.39 2.61
C GLY A 135 16.35 10.89 3.26
N LEU A 136 16.27 9.60 3.59
CA LEU A 136 15.12 9.04 4.30
C LEU A 136 15.06 9.50 5.75
N ILE A 137 16.18 9.57 6.45
CA ILE A 137 16.26 10.11 7.81
C ILE A 137 15.69 11.53 7.85
N THR A 138 16.13 12.39 6.93
CA THR A 138 15.64 13.77 6.81
C THR A 138 14.16 13.81 6.44
N LYS A 139 13.75 13.07 5.39
CA LYS A 139 12.37 13.06 4.87
C LYS A 139 11.34 12.63 5.91
N PHE A 140 11.70 11.66 6.77
CA PHE A 140 10.82 11.11 7.79
C PHE A 140 11.03 11.72 9.18
N GLU A 141 11.94 12.70 9.30
CA GLU A 141 12.28 13.38 10.56
C GLU A 141 12.75 12.39 11.64
N PHE A 142 13.69 11.49 11.28
CA PHE A 142 14.16 10.44 12.16
C PHE A 142 15.35 10.84 13.06
N GLU A 143 15.97 12.01 12.84
CA GLU A 143 17.16 12.42 13.60
C GLU A 143 17.03 12.23 15.14
N PRO A 144 15.91 12.62 15.78
CA PRO A 144 15.79 12.48 17.24
C PRO A 144 15.74 11.02 17.73
N VAL A 145 15.47 10.06 16.84
CA VAL A 145 15.24 8.65 17.19
C VAL A 145 16.12 7.68 16.39
N ARG A 146 17.11 8.20 15.65
CA ARG A 146 17.92 7.39 14.74
C ARG A 146 18.68 6.24 15.47
N ASP A 147 19.15 6.51 16.68
CA ASP A 147 19.92 5.56 17.50
C ASP A 147 19.05 4.83 18.54
N VAL A 148 17.71 4.98 18.43
CA VAL A 148 16.76 4.31 19.31
C VAL A 148 16.40 2.94 18.73
N LYS A 149 16.40 1.90 19.57
CA LYS A 149 15.97 0.54 19.16
C LYS A 149 14.54 0.54 18.64
N ALA A 150 14.32 -0.16 17.53
CA ALA A 150 13.01 -0.22 16.90
C ALA A 150 11.91 -0.81 17.79
N ALA A 151 12.27 -1.69 18.74
CA ALA A 151 11.33 -2.24 19.73
C ALA A 151 10.59 -1.16 20.52
N ILE A 152 11.28 -0.08 20.92
CA ILE A 152 10.77 0.97 21.81
C ILE A 152 10.26 2.22 21.08
N LEU A 153 10.31 2.26 19.74
CA LEU A 153 9.70 3.32 18.94
C LEU A 153 8.19 3.34 19.15
N SER A 154 7.58 4.53 19.04
CA SER A 154 6.11 4.66 19.03
C SER A 154 5.48 3.96 17.81
N GLY A 155 4.18 3.69 17.84
CA GLY A 155 3.47 3.08 16.71
C GLY A 155 3.64 3.86 15.40
N GLY A 156 3.54 5.19 15.45
CA GLY A 156 3.75 6.06 14.31
C GLY A 156 5.19 6.04 13.79
N GLN A 157 6.18 6.04 14.69
CA GLN A 157 7.60 5.92 14.31
C GLN A 157 7.90 4.57 13.66
N LYS A 158 7.32 3.48 14.18
CA LYS A 158 7.41 2.14 13.57
C LYS A 158 6.82 2.10 12.16
N LYS A 159 5.63 2.68 11.96
CA LYS A 159 5.01 2.76 10.62
C LYS A 159 5.86 3.60 9.65
N LYS A 160 6.36 4.75 10.10
CA LYS A 160 7.33 5.55 9.33
C LYS A 160 8.57 4.73 8.93
N LEU A 161 9.16 3.99 9.88
CA LEU A 161 10.34 3.16 9.64
C LEU A 161 10.05 2.10 8.55
N VAL A 162 8.96 1.33 8.67
CA VAL A 162 8.64 0.29 7.68
C VAL A 162 8.39 0.88 6.28
N ILE A 163 7.75 2.05 6.19
CA ILE A 163 7.59 2.75 4.91
C ILE A 163 8.96 3.17 4.36
N ALA A 164 9.84 3.74 5.20
CA ALA A 164 11.19 4.14 4.78
C ALA A 164 12.01 2.94 4.29
N LEU A 165 11.93 1.78 4.98
CA LEU A 165 12.57 0.53 4.56
C LEU A 165 12.06 0.07 3.19
N ALA A 166 10.75 0.14 2.95
CA ALA A 166 10.17 -0.21 1.65
C ALA A 166 10.59 0.73 0.50
N LEU A 167 11.02 1.96 0.82
CA LEU A 167 11.48 2.95 -0.15
C LEU A 167 12.95 2.82 -0.55
N LEU A 168 13.76 2.05 0.20
CA LEU A 168 15.19 1.87 -0.11
C LEU A 168 15.42 1.29 -1.51
N GLY A 169 14.56 0.38 -1.97
CA GLY A 169 14.64 -0.25 -3.28
C GLY A 169 14.08 0.57 -4.46
N ASP A 170 13.79 1.85 -4.29
CA ASP A 170 13.14 2.70 -5.33
C ASP A 170 11.89 2.07 -5.95
N PRO A 171 10.88 1.74 -5.14
CA PRO A 171 9.73 1.01 -5.62
C PRO A 171 8.97 1.80 -6.70
N LYS A 172 8.46 1.09 -7.69
CA LYS A 172 7.48 1.61 -8.66
C LYS A 172 6.06 1.34 -8.22
N ILE A 173 5.88 0.32 -7.39
CA ILE A 173 4.60 -0.04 -6.76
C ILE A 173 4.84 -0.12 -5.26
N LEU A 174 3.99 0.52 -4.46
CA LEU A 174 4.03 0.46 -3.00
C LEU A 174 2.71 -0.09 -2.47
N LEU A 175 2.78 -1.18 -1.73
CA LEU A 175 1.63 -1.84 -1.11
C LEU A 175 1.66 -1.56 0.40
N LEU A 176 0.58 -0.99 0.94
CA LEU A 176 0.46 -0.60 2.34
C LEU A 176 -0.70 -1.35 3.00
N ASP A 177 -0.38 -2.29 3.90
CA ASP A 177 -1.38 -3.11 4.58
C ASP A 177 -1.67 -2.53 5.98
N GLU A 178 -2.90 -2.02 6.18
CA GLU A 178 -3.40 -1.40 7.41
C GLU A 178 -2.44 -0.37 8.01
N CYS A 179 -2.03 0.59 7.18
CA CYS A 179 -1.02 1.58 7.58
C CYS A 179 -1.55 2.66 8.55
N PHE A 180 -2.86 2.84 8.68
CA PHE A 180 -3.47 3.82 9.59
C PHE A 180 -3.95 3.20 10.91
N ALA A 181 -3.98 1.86 11.01
CA ALA A 181 -4.52 1.17 12.18
C ALA A 181 -3.78 1.51 13.48
N ALA A 182 -4.54 1.77 14.55
CA ALA A 182 -4.04 2.04 15.90
C ALA A 182 -3.10 3.25 16.03
N LEU A 183 -3.28 4.27 15.19
CA LEU A 183 -2.54 5.53 15.23
C LEU A 183 -3.44 6.69 15.64
N ASP A 184 -2.82 7.72 16.22
CA ASP A 184 -3.49 8.98 16.53
C ASP A 184 -3.73 9.81 15.26
N ILE A 185 -4.67 10.77 15.34
CA ILE A 185 -5.11 11.59 14.20
C ILE A 185 -3.96 12.39 13.56
N LEU A 186 -3.02 12.90 14.34
CA LEU A 186 -1.89 13.68 13.82
C LEU A 186 -0.93 12.79 13.04
N THR A 187 -0.64 11.62 13.57
CA THR A 187 0.19 10.61 12.90
C THR A 187 -0.45 10.13 11.60
N ILE A 188 -1.77 9.88 11.58
CA ILE A 188 -2.50 9.52 10.35
C ILE A 188 -2.36 10.61 9.29
N LYS A 189 -2.63 11.87 9.64
CA LYS A 189 -2.51 13.00 8.70
C LYS A 189 -1.10 13.15 8.14
N MET A 190 -0.09 12.95 8.98
CA MET A 190 1.30 12.98 8.55
C MET A 190 1.60 11.84 7.56
N LEU A 191 1.15 10.62 7.83
CA LEU A 191 1.34 9.48 6.90
C LEU A 191 0.59 9.70 5.58
N GLN A 192 -0.63 10.23 5.61
CA GLN A 192 -1.37 10.61 4.41
C GLN A 192 -0.59 11.60 3.54
N ASN A 193 0.01 12.65 4.16
CA ASN A 193 0.85 13.60 3.44
C ASN A 193 2.10 12.93 2.83
N ILE A 194 2.77 12.05 3.57
CA ILE A 194 3.91 11.28 3.05
C ILE A 194 3.48 10.46 1.83
N ILE A 195 2.38 9.71 1.91
CA ILE A 195 1.87 8.87 0.83
C ILE A 195 1.53 9.70 -0.42
N VAL A 196 0.84 10.83 -0.25
CA VAL A 196 0.50 11.73 -1.34
C VAL A 196 1.74 12.33 -1.99
N ASN A 197 2.75 12.71 -1.19
CA ASN A 197 4.02 13.23 -1.72
C ASN A 197 4.80 12.15 -2.49
N LEU A 198 4.85 10.92 -1.98
CA LEU A 198 5.48 9.81 -2.69
C LEU A 198 4.85 9.55 -4.06
N GLN A 199 3.52 9.61 -4.15
CA GLN A 199 2.80 9.48 -5.41
C GLN A 199 3.12 10.63 -6.37
N SER A 200 3.11 11.89 -5.90
CA SER A 200 3.26 13.06 -6.74
C SER A 200 4.69 13.31 -7.20
N GLU A 201 5.68 13.11 -6.32
CA GLU A 201 7.09 13.38 -6.59
C GLU A 201 7.77 12.24 -7.36
N ASN A 202 7.47 10.98 -7.00
CA ASN A 202 8.17 9.81 -7.51
C ASN A 202 7.37 9.01 -8.54
N ASN A 203 6.13 9.43 -8.86
CA ASN A 203 5.22 8.74 -9.79
C ASN A 203 5.00 7.26 -9.43
N ILE A 204 4.99 6.92 -8.12
CA ILE A 204 4.79 5.58 -7.60
C ILE A 204 3.30 5.23 -7.69
N GLY A 205 2.97 4.03 -8.15
CA GLY A 205 1.62 3.46 -8.01
C GLY A 205 1.46 2.90 -6.60
N ILE A 206 0.49 3.37 -5.84
CA ILE A 206 0.31 2.99 -4.43
C ILE A 206 -1.01 2.24 -4.27
N CYS A 207 -1.01 1.14 -3.53
CA CYS A 207 -2.24 0.48 -3.11
C CYS A 207 -2.28 0.39 -1.58
N ILE A 208 -3.37 0.86 -0.99
CA ILE A 208 -3.58 0.88 0.45
C ILE A 208 -4.77 -0.01 0.79
N CYS A 209 -4.57 -1.00 1.66
CA CYS A 209 -5.69 -1.65 2.33
C CYS A 209 -5.85 -1.07 3.73
N ASP A 210 -7.04 -0.66 4.10
CA ASP A 210 -7.34 -0.29 5.48
C ASP A 210 -8.85 -0.51 5.76
N HIS A 211 -9.20 -0.60 7.03
CA HIS A 211 -10.58 -0.64 7.48
C HIS A 211 -11.07 0.73 7.98
N GLN A 212 -10.19 1.72 8.14
CA GLN A 212 -10.52 3.10 8.50
C GLN A 212 -10.93 3.88 7.25
N ALA A 213 -12.22 3.79 6.89
CA ALA A 213 -12.75 4.32 5.64
C ALA A 213 -12.46 5.80 5.42
N SER A 214 -12.71 6.65 6.42
CA SER A 214 -12.52 8.11 6.30
C SER A 214 -11.07 8.47 6.02
N ASP A 215 -10.13 7.83 6.73
CA ASP A 215 -8.71 8.11 6.59
C ASP A 215 -8.17 7.63 5.24
N LEU A 216 -8.59 6.45 4.79
CA LEU A 216 -8.22 5.94 3.49
C LEU A 216 -8.78 6.80 2.36
N LEU A 217 -10.09 7.10 2.38
CA LEU A 217 -10.76 7.87 1.33
C LEU A 217 -10.21 9.29 1.17
N SER A 218 -9.63 9.87 2.23
CA SER A 218 -9.06 11.22 2.18
C SER A 218 -7.76 11.33 1.38
N CYS A 219 -7.07 10.22 1.08
CA CYS A 219 -5.77 10.25 0.40
C CYS A 219 -5.71 9.44 -0.91
N VAL A 220 -6.78 8.73 -1.31
CA VAL A 220 -6.79 7.91 -2.52
C VAL A 220 -7.40 8.64 -3.73
N ASP A 221 -7.02 8.23 -4.93
CA ASP A 221 -7.62 8.70 -6.18
C ASP A 221 -8.88 7.88 -6.52
N VAL A 222 -8.78 6.57 -6.33
CA VAL A 222 -9.85 5.58 -6.55
C VAL A 222 -9.84 4.60 -5.40
N ALA A 223 -11.01 4.16 -4.97
CA ALA A 223 -11.10 3.06 -4.02
C ALA A 223 -12.07 1.98 -4.49
N MET A 224 -12.00 0.81 -3.85
CA MET A 224 -12.91 -0.29 -4.07
C MET A 224 -13.33 -0.89 -2.73
N VAL A 225 -14.54 -1.44 -2.72
CA VAL A 225 -15.11 -2.14 -1.56
C VAL A 225 -15.15 -3.63 -1.86
N LEU A 226 -14.46 -4.41 -1.01
CA LEU A 226 -14.52 -5.87 -1.01
C LEU A 226 -15.59 -6.35 -0.05
N SER A 227 -16.48 -7.21 -0.53
CA SER A 227 -17.46 -7.91 0.28
C SER A 227 -17.80 -9.25 -0.37
N ASN A 228 -18.09 -10.28 0.43
CA ASN A 228 -18.47 -11.60 -0.08
C ASN A 228 -17.52 -12.12 -1.19
N CYS A 229 -16.20 -12.04 -0.94
CA CYS A 229 -15.15 -12.50 -1.85
C CYS A 229 -15.05 -11.71 -3.19
N LYS A 230 -15.80 -10.63 -3.38
CA LYS A 230 -15.88 -9.86 -4.63
C LYS A 230 -15.60 -8.37 -4.41
N ILE A 231 -15.20 -7.68 -5.47
CA ILE A 231 -15.27 -6.21 -5.51
C ILE A 231 -16.70 -5.86 -5.89
N ILE A 232 -17.44 -5.25 -4.96
CA ILE A 232 -18.86 -4.90 -5.13
C ILE A 232 -19.07 -3.47 -5.61
N ALA A 233 -18.11 -2.58 -5.32
CA ALA A 233 -18.13 -1.19 -5.76
C ALA A 233 -16.71 -0.70 -6.03
N LYS A 234 -16.56 0.19 -7.02
CA LYS A 234 -15.29 0.84 -7.37
C LYS A 234 -15.56 2.23 -7.94
N GLY A 235 -14.81 3.23 -7.47
CA GLY A 235 -14.94 4.60 -7.96
C GLY A 235 -14.08 5.59 -7.17
N THR A 236 -14.24 6.87 -7.46
CA THR A 236 -13.67 7.93 -6.62
C THR A 236 -14.30 7.90 -5.22
N PRO A 237 -13.66 8.50 -4.20
CA PRO A 237 -14.27 8.59 -2.87
C PRO A 237 -15.73 9.06 -2.90
N GLN A 238 -16.04 10.13 -3.65
CA GLN A 238 -17.40 10.66 -3.79
C GLN A 238 -18.39 9.69 -4.45
N GLN A 239 -17.94 8.92 -5.43
CA GLN A 239 -18.79 7.90 -6.06
C GLN A 239 -19.09 6.78 -5.08
N LEU A 240 -18.08 6.28 -4.35
CA LEU A 240 -18.25 5.17 -3.41
C LEU A 240 -19.14 5.49 -2.22
N ILE A 241 -19.05 6.68 -1.64
CA ILE A 241 -19.91 7.07 -0.51
C ILE A 241 -21.39 7.23 -0.92
N ASN A 242 -21.67 7.37 -2.21
CA ASN A 242 -23.03 7.43 -2.75
C ASN A 242 -23.51 6.11 -3.36
N ASP A 243 -22.61 5.14 -3.50
CA ASP A 243 -22.92 3.82 -4.03
C ASP A 243 -23.77 3.01 -3.07
N ILE A 244 -24.86 2.42 -3.58
CA ILE A 244 -25.85 1.70 -2.75
C ILE A 244 -25.25 0.40 -2.20
N ASP A 245 -24.50 -0.35 -3.01
CA ASP A 245 -23.91 -1.62 -2.60
C ASP A 245 -22.80 -1.39 -1.57
N ALA A 246 -21.98 -0.35 -1.77
CA ALA A 246 -20.95 0.05 -0.80
C ALA A 246 -21.56 0.51 0.54
N LYS A 247 -22.67 1.27 0.52
CA LYS A 247 -23.40 1.65 1.75
C LYS A 247 -23.96 0.44 2.48
N ASN A 248 -24.63 -0.44 1.76
CA ASN A 248 -25.28 -1.60 2.37
C ASN A 248 -24.28 -2.61 2.94
N ALA A 249 -23.15 -2.80 2.27
CA ALA A 249 -22.18 -3.83 2.64
C ALA A 249 -21.07 -3.36 3.58
N TYR A 250 -20.78 -2.05 3.64
CA TYR A 250 -19.60 -1.57 4.36
C TYR A 250 -19.81 -0.24 5.12
N PHE A 251 -20.24 0.84 4.47
CA PHE A 251 -20.29 2.16 5.11
C PHE A 251 -21.45 2.33 6.09
N GLY A 252 -22.57 1.67 5.85
CA GLY A 252 -23.84 1.96 6.52
C GLY A 252 -24.51 3.25 6.00
N GLN A 253 -25.81 3.40 6.28
CA GLN A 253 -26.62 4.51 5.76
C GLN A 253 -26.25 5.89 6.35
N SER A 254 -25.67 5.90 7.56
CA SER A 254 -25.32 7.13 8.29
C SER A 254 -23.87 7.60 8.07
N PHE A 255 -23.08 6.91 7.26
CA PHE A 255 -21.69 7.29 7.03
C PHE A 255 -21.58 8.65 6.36
N LYS A 256 -20.83 9.55 6.99
CA LYS A 256 -20.52 10.88 6.45
C LYS A 256 -19.03 10.98 6.21
N PHE A 257 -18.67 11.41 5.04
CA PHE A 257 -17.29 11.71 4.66
C PHE A 257 -17.19 13.22 4.44
N ASN A 258 -16.46 13.89 5.32
CA ASN A 258 -16.17 15.31 5.20
C ASN A 258 -14.80 15.44 4.56
N ASN A 259 -14.75 16.04 3.38
CA ASN A 259 -13.50 16.40 2.68
C ASN A 259 -12.81 17.56 3.38
#